data_b8b0e1b25a02529bd4d75112a6fdc16b
#
_entry.id   b8b0e1b25a02529bd4d75112a6fdc16b
#
_cell.length_a   1.000
_cell.length_b   1.000
_cell.length_c   1.000
_cell.angle_alpha   90.00
_cell.angle_beta   90.00
_cell.angle_gamma   90.00
#
_symmetry.space_group_name_H-M   'P 1'
#
loop_
_entity.id
_entity.type
_entity.pdbx_description
1 polymer ?
#
loop_
_entity_poly.entity_id
_entity_poly.type
_entity_poly.pdbx_seq_one_letter_code
_entity_poly.pdbx_strand_id
1 'polypeptide(L)'
;MNRSTSLAALAASASLIGSAALAENPIDTQLPSAPELAAYGEMPVGVRQLEMVNADQINILAIDPAAPKPDAWPRYDRPLTVEMWYPAAAGASGDTTLKAFLRDGTTEVTLTGRAVRDAAPAQTDTAYPLVLISHGYPGNRFLLSHLAENIASKGYVVASIDHTDSTYRTQAAFGSTLVNRSLDQLFVLEEMAQMATEGGDFAGLYDAGNTGLIGYSMGGYGAIITAGGGVTEASVGYPWGGPHGTLGIHQAGSETHNALPDARIKTAVAFGPWGMNTGFWDADGLAGIQIPMLFIAGSQDDVSLYENGVRAIWDNASNVDRALLTYVNGGHNSGAPMPAPKESYYFNESKGFDISEHYTDPVWDSARMNNIAQHFVTAWLDSHLKGDAEKAVYLELTEDSNAGVWSMNEDGTAKEDHSYWKGFAKGTAKGLKYEVKKAAQ
;
A
#
# COMPACT_ATOMS: atom_id res chain seq x y z
N MET A 1 69.23 53.52 10.76
CA MET A 1 68.45 52.92 9.63
C MET A 1 67.68 51.74 10.16
N ASN A 2 66.47 51.97 10.62
CA ASN A 2 65.56 50.93 11.16
C ASN A 2 64.58 50.51 10.03
N ARG A 3 64.58 49.25 9.69
CA ARG A 3 63.55 48.67 8.82
C ARG A 3 62.55 47.93 9.72
N SER A 4 61.34 48.45 9.75
CA SER A 4 60.16 47.81 10.33
C SER A 4 59.57 46.81 9.34
N THR A 5 59.48 45.56 9.72
CA THR A 5 58.76 44.50 8.95
C THR A 5 57.37 44.32 9.58
N SER A 6 56.32 44.66 8.83
CA SER A 6 54.92 44.41 9.18
C SER A 6 54.56 42.98 8.81
N LEU A 7 54.17 42.15 9.81
CA LEU A 7 53.50 40.86 9.59
C LEU A 7 52.03 41.13 9.36
N ALA A 8 51.54 40.76 8.17
CA ALA A 8 50.11 40.66 7.89
C ALA A 8 49.63 39.28 8.32
N ALA A 9 48.69 39.25 9.29
CA ALA A 9 48.00 38.03 9.71
C ALA A 9 46.84 37.75 8.72
N LEU A 10 46.96 36.63 7.95
CA LEU A 10 45.82 36.10 7.21
C LEU A 10 44.91 35.33 8.18
N ALA A 11 43.70 35.85 8.41
CA ALA A 11 42.66 35.11 9.06
C ALA A 11 41.98 34.16 8.05
N ALA A 12 42.23 32.88 8.16
CA ALA A 12 41.51 31.84 7.41
C ALA A 12 40.16 31.63 8.03
N SER A 13 39.11 32.08 7.34
CA SER A 13 37.71 31.76 7.69
C SER A 13 37.44 30.30 7.28
N ALA A 14 37.44 29.39 8.24
CA ALA A 14 36.95 28.02 8.05
C ALA A 14 35.40 28.07 7.94
N SER A 15 34.88 27.97 6.72
CA SER A 15 33.47 27.71 6.50
C SER A 15 33.16 26.27 6.95
N LEU A 16 32.51 26.11 8.08
CA LEU A 16 31.88 24.86 8.48
C LEU A 16 30.75 24.59 7.47
N ILE A 17 31.06 23.79 6.42
CA ILE A 17 30.05 23.13 5.63
C ILE A 17 29.45 22.07 6.59
N GLY A 18 28.31 22.38 7.19
CA GLY A 18 27.53 21.40 7.89
C GLY A 18 27.16 20.32 6.86
N SER A 19 27.77 19.13 6.97
CA SER A 19 27.27 17.95 6.31
C SER A 19 25.83 17.76 6.80
N ALA A 20 24.85 17.99 5.93
CA ALA A 20 23.52 17.48 6.16
C ALA A 20 23.68 15.98 6.42
N ALA A 21 23.33 15.52 7.62
CA ALA A 21 23.28 14.11 7.93
C ALA A 21 22.34 13.50 6.88
N LEU A 22 22.87 12.62 6.02
CA LEU A 22 22.05 11.85 5.09
C LEU A 22 21.00 11.13 5.92
N ALA A 23 19.75 11.24 5.50
CA ALA A 23 18.64 10.56 6.14
C ALA A 23 18.98 9.08 6.36
N GLU A 24 18.83 8.60 7.59
CA GLU A 24 19.30 7.27 7.95
C GLU A 24 18.44 6.16 7.32
N ASN A 25 17.11 6.40 7.10
CA ASN A 25 16.15 5.46 6.53
C ASN A 25 15.26 6.16 5.49
N PRO A 26 15.76 6.38 4.25
CA PRO A 26 14.98 7.02 3.20
C PRO A 26 13.89 6.07 2.68
N ILE A 27 12.66 6.58 2.59
CA ILE A 27 11.55 5.86 1.96
C ILE A 27 11.37 6.24 0.49
N ASP A 28 12.00 7.30 0.03
CA ASP A 28 11.82 7.88 -1.30
C ASP A 28 12.91 7.47 -2.31
N THR A 29 13.56 6.32 -2.08
CA THR A 29 14.66 5.83 -2.92
C THR A 29 14.20 5.55 -4.35
N GLN A 30 14.82 6.24 -5.31
CA GLN A 30 14.63 6.02 -6.74
C GLN A 30 15.94 5.52 -7.36
N LEU A 31 15.92 4.28 -7.87
CA LEU A 31 17.09 3.72 -8.53
C LEU A 31 17.26 4.28 -9.95
N PRO A 32 18.48 4.34 -10.50
CA PRO A 32 18.70 4.72 -11.90
C PRO A 32 17.98 3.80 -12.91
N SER A 33 17.62 2.58 -12.50
CA SER A 33 16.89 1.60 -13.28
C SER A 33 15.37 1.66 -13.04
N ALA A 34 14.89 2.61 -12.23
CA ALA A 34 13.46 2.77 -11.96
C ALA A 34 12.68 3.00 -13.26
N PRO A 35 11.54 2.34 -13.45
CA PRO A 35 10.71 2.57 -14.62
C PRO A 35 10.06 3.96 -14.57
N GLU A 36 9.65 4.46 -15.72
CA GLU A 36 9.28 5.87 -15.95
C GLU A 36 8.25 6.40 -14.94
N LEU A 37 7.16 5.69 -14.68
CA LEU A 37 6.11 6.15 -13.78
C LEU A 37 6.44 5.93 -12.29
N ALA A 38 7.60 5.35 -11.96
CA ALA A 38 8.09 5.30 -10.59
C ALA A 38 8.56 6.67 -10.08
N ALA A 39 8.95 7.57 -10.98
CA ALA A 39 9.36 8.91 -10.61
C ALA A 39 8.30 9.60 -9.75
N TYR A 40 8.74 10.41 -8.80
CA TYR A 40 7.84 11.30 -8.06
C TYR A 40 7.22 12.32 -9.01
N GLY A 41 5.97 12.70 -8.72
CA GLY A 41 5.30 13.81 -9.38
C GLY A 41 5.89 15.17 -8.94
N GLU A 42 5.37 16.23 -9.53
CA GLU A 42 5.86 17.60 -9.31
C GLU A 42 5.23 18.27 -8.09
N MET A 43 4.18 17.69 -7.50
CA MET A 43 3.48 18.32 -6.38
C MET A 43 4.28 18.14 -5.08
N PRO A 44 4.49 19.23 -4.31
CA PRO A 44 4.91 19.10 -2.93
C PRO A 44 3.92 18.24 -2.16
N VAL A 45 4.42 17.47 -1.21
CA VAL A 45 3.58 16.56 -0.40
C VAL A 45 3.55 17.03 1.05
N GLY A 46 2.34 17.09 1.61
CA GLY A 46 2.11 17.22 3.03
C GLY A 46 1.75 15.88 3.66
N VAL A 47 1.97 15.74 4.96
CA VAL A 47 1.52 14.56 5.71
C VAL A 47 0.93 14.97 7.04
N ARG A 48 -0.21 14.36 7.43
CA ARG A 48 -0.91 14.65 8.69
C ARG A 48 -1.45 13.36 9.31
N GLN A 49 -1.32 13.26 10.64
CA GLN A 49 -1.96 12.19 11.40
C GLN A 49 -3.39 12.57 11.75
N LEU A 50 -4.30 11.62 11.61
CA LEU A 50 -5.70 11.73 11.98
C LEU A 50 -6.04 10.66 13.02
N GLU A 51 -6.83 11.03 14.02
CA GLU A 51 -7.38 10.12 15.02
C GLU A 51 -8.88 9.98 14.76
N MET A 52 -9.33 8.76 14.50
CA MET A 52 -10.72 8.43 14.21
C MET A 52 -11.26 7.44 15.23
N VAL A 53 -12.57 7.46 15.47
CA VAL A 53 -13.21 6.54 16.40
C VAL A 53 -14.47 5.97 15.76
N ASN A 54 -14.46 4.68 15.43
CA ASN A 54 -15.64 3.96 14.97
C ASN A 54 -16.45 3.50 16.18
N ALA A 55 -17.50 4.26 16.51
CA ALA A 55 -18.30 4.06 17.72
C ALA A 55 -19.12 2.76 17.67
N ASP A 56 -19.37 2.19 18.83
CA ASP A 56 -20.28 1.05 19.05
C ASP A 56 -20.00 -0.19 18.18
N GLN A 57 -18.71 -0.53 17.98
CA GLN A 57 -18.31 -1.72 17.23
C GLN A 57 -18.32 -2.99 18.09
N ILE A 58 -18.48 -4.16 17.46
CA ILE A 58 -18.36 -5.44 18.18
C ILE A 58 -16.92 -5.61 18.63
N ASN A 59 -16.73 -5.77 19.94
CA ASN A 59 -15.41 -6.06 20.51
C ASN A 59 -15.09 -7.55 20.39
N ILE A 60 -14.56 -7.95 19.23
CA ILE A 60 -14.20 -9.35 18.93
C ILE A 60 -13.23 -9.92 19.98
N LEU A 61 -12.30 -9.09 20.48
CA LEU A 61 -11.29 -9.50 21.45
C LEU A 61 -11.86 -9.76 22.85
N ALA A 62 -13.05 -9.23 23.15
CA ALA A 62 -13.74 -9.46 24.42
C ALA A 62 -14.67 -10.67 24.39
N ILE A 63 -14.77 -11.37 23.26
CA ILE A 63 -15.59 -12.57 23.12
C ILE A 63 -14.76 -13.79 23.46
N ASP A 64 -15.12 -14.52 24.52
CA ASP A 64 -14.51 -15.80 24.87
C ASP A 64 -15.06 -16.92 23.95
N PRO A 65 -14.24 -17.50 23.06
CA PRO A 65 -14.70 -18.58 22.17
C PRO A 65 -15.04 -19.88 22.90
N ALA A 66 -14.60 -20.07 24.16
CA ALA A 66 -14.87 -21.24 24.97
C ALA A 66 -16.17 -21.10 25.81
N ALA A 67 -16.65 -19.90 26.03
CA ALA A 67 -17.91 -19.64 26.72
C ALA A 67 -19.12 -19.86 25.78
N PRO A 68 -20.34 -20.04 26.30
CA PRO A 68 -21.54 -20.00 25.47
C PRO A 68 -21.65 -18.66 24.69
N LYS A 69 -22.19 -18.75 23.49
CA LYS A 69 -22.45 -17.53 22.69
C LYS A 69 -23.29 -16.53 23.52
N PRO A 70 -22.85 -15.29 23.67
CA PRO A 70 -23.59 -14.28 24.45
C PRO A 70 -24.89 -13.87 23.75
N ASP A 71 -25.89 -13.49 24.52
CA ASP A 71 -27.17 -12.96 23.99
C ASP A 71 -26.98 -11.62 23.26
N ALA A 72 -25.99 -10.83 23.68
CA ALA A 72 -25.57 -9.59 23.02
C ALA A 72 -24.03 -9.52 22.93
N TRP A 73 -23.54 -9.07 21.78
CA TRP A 73 -22.09 -8.90 21.60
C TRP A 73 -21.53 -7.78 22.48
N PRO A 74 -20.36 -7.96 23.09
CA PRO A 74 -19.64 -6.85 23.74
C PRO A 74 -19.31 -5.78 22.71
N ARG A 75 -19.45 -4.51 23.10
CA ARG A 75 -19.25 -3.37 22.23
C ARG A 75 -18.18 -2.43 22.78
N TYR A 76 -17.55 -1.67 21.87
CA TYR A 76 -16.56 -0.64 22.23
C TYR A 76 -16.46 0.41 21.12
N ASP A 77 -15.92 1.53 21.46
CA ASP A 77 -15.52 2.55 20.50
C ASP A 77 -14.15 2.18 19.95
N ARG A 78 -14.08 1.79 18.67
CA ARG A 78 -12.87 1.30 18.02
C ARG A 78 -12.02 2.46 17.51
N PRO A 79 -10.85 2.76 18.13
CA PRO A 79 -9.98 3.82 17.67
C PRO A 79 -9.22 3.35 16.41
N LEU A 80 -8.98 4.27 15.47
CA LEU A 80 -8.15 4.06 14.30
C LEU A 80 -7.27 5.29 14.08
N THR A 81 -5.96 5.10 14.01
CA THR A 81 -5.01 6.15 13.61
C THR A 81 -4.77 6.05 12.11
N VAL A 82 -4.84 7.16 11.41
CA VAL A 82 -4.61 7.24 9.97
C VAL A 82 -3.49 8.23 9.70
N GLU A 83 -2.57 7.88 8.81
CA GLU A 83 -1.61 8.81 8.25
C GLU A 83 -2.07 9.23 6.87
N MET A 84 -2.26 10.53 6.65
CA MET A 84 -2.77 11.08 5.39
C MET A 84 -1.67 11.85 4.67
N TRP A 85 -1.32 11.44 3.44
CA TRP A 85 -0.46 12.18 2.52
C TRP A 85 -1.33 12.92 1.50
N TYR A 86 -0.95 14.13 1.17
CA TYR A 86 -1.75 14.98 0.28
C TYR A 86 -0.89 15.99 -0.47
N PRO A 87 -1.31 16.47 -1.64
CA PRO A 87 -0.68 17.59 -2.31
C PRO A 87 -0.69 18.83 -1.41
N ALA A 88 0.49 19.38 -1.15
CA ALA A 88 0.69 20.55 -0.31
C ALA A 88 0.84 21.83 -1.11
N ALA A 89 0.66 22.95 -0.46
CA ALA A 89 0.85 24.28 -1.05
C ALA A 89 2.28 24.45 -1.59
N ALA A 90 2.42 25.18 -2.68
CA ALA A 90 3.73 25.46 -3.28
C ALA A 90 4.68 26.12 -2.26
N GLY A 91 5.91 25.63 -2.21
CA GLY A 91 6.92 26.09 -1.27
C GLY A 91 6.80 25.52 0.15
N ALA A 92 5.96 24.51 0.37
CA ALA A 92 5.92 23.78 1.64
C ALA A 92 7.34 23.31 2.06
N SER A 93 7.70 23.58 3.29
CA SER A 93 8.99 23.24 3.86
C SER A 93 8.86 22.99 5.37
N GLY A 94 9.67 22.08 5.91
CA GLY A 94 9.60 21.73 7.32
C GLY A 94 10.17 20.34 7.60
N ASP A 95 9.65 19.69 8.63
CA ASP A 95 10.03 18.34 9.02
C ASP A 95 9.47 17.31 8.01
N THR A 96 10.35 16.47 7.47
CA THR A 96 10.01 15.39 6.54
C THR A 96 10.22 14.02 7.16
N THR A 97 10.28 13.94 8.49
CA THR A 97 10.49 12.69 9.20
C THR A 97 9.19 12.06 9.66
N LEU A 98 9.17 10.72 9.68
CA LEU A 98 8.09 9.90 10.21
C LEU A 98 8.66 8.99 11.29
N LYS A 99 7.98 8.87 12.43
CA LYS A 99 8.36 7.94 13.48
C LYS A 99 7.52 6.68 13.41
N ALA A 100 8.17 5.54 13.21
CA ALA A 100 7.53 4.25 13.03
C ALA A 100 8.13 3.20 13.96
N PHE A 101 7.29 2.26 14.43
CA PHE A 101 7.79 1.07 15.12
C PHE A 101 8.15 -0.01 14.10
N LEU A 102 9.24 -0.74 14.37
CA LEU A 102 9.63 -1.92 13.61
C LEU A 102 8.74 -3.14 13.94
N ARG A 103 8.95 -4.20 13.17
CA ARG A 103 8.24 -5.49 13.30
C ARG A 103 8.30 -6.10 14.70
N ASP A 104 9.29 -5.76 15.51
CA ASP A 104 9.41 -6.20 16.90
C ASP A 104 8.38 -5.53 17.85
N GLY A 105 7.79 -4.40 17.43
CA GLY A 105 6.81 -3.63 18.18
C GLY A 105 7.39 -2.75 19.29
N THR A 106 8.72 -2.69 19.43
CA THR A 106 9.43 -1.98 20.51
C THR A 106 10.47 -0.98 20.01
N THR A 107 11.12 -1.26 18.89
CA THR A 107 12.14 -0.37 18.31
C THR A 107 11.45 0.71 17.48
N GLU A 108 11.56 1.96 17.92
CA GLU A 108 11.14 3.13 17.14
C GLU A 108 12.27 3.57 16.23
N VAL A 109 11.94 3.86 14.97
CA VAL A 109 12.87 4.36 13.96
C VAL A 109 12.36 5.64 13.35
N THR A 110 13.29 6.46 12.84
CA THR A 110 12.97 7.65 12.07
C THR A 110 13.13 7.33 10.58
N LEU A 111 12.02 7.41 9.85
CA LEU A 111 11.99 7.33 8.40
C LEU A 111 12.09 8.75 7.84
N THR A 112 12.67 8.90 6.64
CA THR A 112 12.77 10.19 5.97
C THR A 112 12.23 10.09 4.54
N GLY A 113 11.34 11.00 4.21
CA GLY A 113 10.75 11.14 2.89
C GLY A 113 10.80 12.60 2.41
N ARG A 114 9.82 12.96 1.60
CA ARG A 114 9.62 14.31 1.04
C ARG A 114 8.43 15.04 1.64
N ALA A 115 7.50 14.29 2.24
CA ALA A 115 6.26 14.84 2.76
C ALA A 115 6.53 15.70 4.00
N VAL A 116 6.09 16.95 3.97
CA VAL A 116 6.26 17.92 5.06
C VAL A 116 5.14 17.74 6.08
N ARG A 117 5.51 17.53 7.35
CA ARG A 117 4.57 17.37 8.45
C ARG A 117 3.68 18.60 8.58
N ASP A 118 2.35 18.38 8.60
CA ASP A 118 1.29 19.39 8.78
C ASP A 118 1.35 20.58 7.81
N ALA A 119 1.95 20.39 6.63
CA ALA A 119 1.95 21.42 5.59
C ALA A 119 0.53 21.83 5.21
N ALA A 120 0.35 23.11 4.84
CA ALA A 120 -0.92 23.55 4.30
C ALA A 120 -1.26 22.80 3.00
N PRO A 121 -2.49 22.33 2.80
CA PRO A 121 -2.88 21.64 1.58
C PRO A 121 -2.85 22.57 0.36
N ALA A 122 -2.67 22.00 -0.82
CA ALA A 122 -2.74 22.72 -2.07
C ALA A 122 -4.15 23.31 -2.27
N GLN A 123 -4.23 24.44 -2.96
CA GLN A 123 -5.49 24.93 -3.49
C GLN A 123 -5.68 24.33 -4.88
N THR A 124 -6.86 23.82 -5.17
CA THR A 124 -7.17 23.17 -6.45
C THR A 124 -8.59 23.47 -6.89
N ASP A 125 -8.79 23.62 -8.20
CA ASP A 125 -10.12 23.74 -8.81
C ASP A 125 -10.72 22.36 -9.17
N THR A 126 -9.91 21.31 -9.12
CA THR A 126 -10.33 19.93 -9.39
C THR A 126 -9.88 19.04 -8.24
N ALA A 127 -10.84 18.42 -7.56
CA ALA A 127 -10.59 17.54 -6.43
C ALA A 127 -9.75 16.33 -6.85
N TYR A 128 -8.76 15.98 -6.03
CA TYR A 128 -7.90 14.82 -6.25
C TYR A 128 -8.65 13.51 -5.91
N PRO A 129 -8.39 12.40 -6.60
CA PRO A 129 -8.89 11.10 -6.17
C PRO A 129 -8.34 10.72 -4.78
N LEU A 130 -9.11 9.93 -4.02
CA LEU A 130 -8.69 9.36 -2.74
C LEU A 130 -8.10 7.96 -2.97
N VAL A 131 -7.07 7.60 -2.19
CA VAL A 131 -6.53 6.25 -2.11
C VAL A 131 -6.45 5.82 -0.65
N LEU A 132 -7.05 4.69 -0.31
CA LEU A 132 -6.89 4.07 1.01
C LEU A 132 -5.80 3.02 0.96
N ILE A 133 -4.96 2.94 2.01
CA ILE A 133 -3.92 1.92 2.16
C ILE A 133 -4.16 1.11 3.43
N SER A 134 -4.16 -0.21 3.30
CA SER A 134 -4.35 -1.19 4.37
C SER A 134 -3.16 -2.14 4.46
N HIS A 135 -2.45 -2.12 5.58
CA HIS A 135 -1.23 -2.91 5.82
C HIS A 135 -1.47 -4.39 6.08
N GLY A 136 -0.41 -5.22 6.10
CA GLY A 136 -0.43 -6.64 6.43
C GLY A 136 -0.69 -6.95 7.92
N TYR A 137 -0.51 -8.21 8.33
CA TYR A 137 -0.59 -8.65 9.73
C TYR A 137 0.74 -9.26 10.20
N PRO A 138 1.33 -8.66 11.25
CA PRO A 138 1.06 -7.30 11.69
C PRO A 138 1.75 -6.27 10.79
N GLY A 139 1.35 -5.02 10.91
CA GLY A 139 1.93 -3.92 10.15
C GLY A 139 1.82 -2.60 10.89
N ASN A 140 1.91 -1.52 10.17
CA ASN A 140 1.51 -0.19 10.59
C ASN A 140 1.24 0.71 9.38
N ARG A 141 0.67 1.88 9.61
CA ARG A 141 0.33 2.87 8.59
C ARG A 141 1.51 3.37 7.76
N PHE A 142 2.75 3.13 8.20
CA PHE A 142 3.98 3.53 7.50
C PHE A 142 4.57 2.44 6.60
N LEU A 143 4.03 1.20 6.65
CA LEU A 143 4.63 0.07 5.94
C LEU A 143 4.73 0.28 4.42
N LEU A 144 3.75 0.99 3.84
CA LEU A 144 3.72 1.37 2.42
C LEU A 144 3.95 2.88 2.21
N SER A 145 4.63 3.56 3.14
CA SER A 145 4.84 5.02 3.08
C SER A 145 5.55 5.49 1.81
N HIS A 146 6.50 4.72 1.27
CA HIS A 146 7.17 4.99 0.00
C HIS A 146 6.19 5.09 -1.18
N LEU A 147 5.14 4.26 -1.17
CA LEU A 147 4.10 4.26 -2.20
C LEU A 147 3.10 5.39 -1.94
N ALA A 148 2.68 5.59 -0.68
CA ALA A 148 1.74 6.64 -0.30
C ALA A 148 2.26 8.03 -0.70
N GLU A 149 3.50 8.34 -0.35
CA GLU A 149 4.13 9.62 -0.68
C GLU A 149 4.32 9.80 -2.19
N ASN A 150 4.73 8.74 -2.88
CA ASN A 150 4.91 8.75 -4.34
C ASN A 150 3.58 9.02 -5.07
N ILE A 151 2.49 8.37 -4.68
CA ILE A 151 1.15 8.58 -5.24
C ILE A 151 0.66 10.01 -4.93
N ALA A 152 0.84 10.49 -3.69
CA ALA A 152 0.40 11.83 -3.31
C ALA A 152 1.11 12.92 -4.14
N SER A 153 2.40 12.74 -4.46
CA SER A 153 3.14 13.67 -5.32
C SER A 153 2.59 13.78 -6.74
N LYS A 154 1.74 12.85 -7.15
CA LYS A 154 1.10 12.77 -8.48
C LYS A 154 -0.35 13.24 -8.48
N GLY A 155 -0.81 13.89 -7.41
CA GLY A 155 -2.16 14.43 -7.32
C GLY A 155 -3.18 13.41 -6.86
N TYR A 156 -2.94 12.82 -5.71
CA TYR A 156 -3.87 11.99 -4.94
C TYR A 156 -3.85 12.41 -3.48
N VAL A 157 -4.93 12.21 -2.77
CA VAL A 157 -4.92 12.15 -1.31
C VAL A 157 -4.87 10.68 -0.90
N VAL A 158 -3.95 10.33 0.00
CA VAL A 158 -3.71 8.95 0.40
C VAL A 158 -3.87 8.81 1.90
N ALA A 159 -4.76 7.93 2.35
CA ALA A 159 -5.01 7.64 3.76
C ALA A 159 -4.57 6.21 4.10
N SER A 160 -3.51 6.06 4.90
CA SER A 160 -2.98 4.78 5.34
C SER A 160 -3.40 4.48 6.79
N ILE A 161 -4.00 3.32 7.01
CA ILE A 161 -4.71 2.95 8.23
C ILE A 161 -3.80 2.16 9.16
N ASP A 162 -3.75 2.51 10.47
CA ASP A 162 -3.36 1.59 11.53
C ASP A 162 -4.58 0.78 11.96
N HIS A 163 -4.64 -0.48 11.60
CA HIS A 163 -5.68 -1.39 12.09
C HIS A 163 -5.35 -1.78 13.52
N THR A 164 -6.10 -1.24 14.46
CA THR A 164 -5.81 -1.20 15.91
C THR A 164 -5.40 -2.53 16.53
N ASP A 165 -5.98 -3.64 16.10
CA ASP A 165 -5.73 -4.98 16.64
C ASP A 165 -4.63 -5.77 15.90
N SER A 166 -4.05 -5.20 14.86
CA SER A 166 -3.05 -5.86 14.01
C SER A 166 -1.81 -5.03 13.72
N THR A 167 -1.50 -4.04 14.57
CA THR A 167 -0.24 -3.29 14.48
C THR A 167 0.94 -4.10 15.04
N TYR A 168 2.18 -3.66 14.77
CA TYR A 168 3.38 -4.26 15.38
C TYR A 168 3.35 -4.25 16.91
N ARG A 169 2.63 -3.30 17.52
CA ARG A 169 2.56 -3.13 18.96
C ARG A 169 1.40 -3.89 19.61
N THR A 170 0.35 -4.16 18.86
CA THR A 170 -0.87 -4.79 19.41
C THR A 170 -0.94 -6.29 19.09
N GLN A 171 -0.69 -6.73 17.87
CA GLN A 171 -0.67 -8.12 17.41
C GLN A 171 -1.70 -9.00 18.16
N ALA A 172 -2.95 -8.53 18.17
CA ALA A 172 -4.03 -9.16 18.89
C ALA A 172 -4.51 -10.46 18.20
N ALA A 173 -5.50 -11.12 18.77
CA ALA A 173 -6.07 -12.34 18.22
C ALA A 173 -6.52 -12.16 16.76
N PHE A 174 -6.14 -13.11 15.92
CA PHE A 174 -6.31 -13.04 14.45
C PHE A 174 -7.78 -12.93 14.02
N GLY A 175 -8.71 -13.52 14.77
CA GLY A 175 -10.14 -13.42 14.51
C GLY A 175 -10.68 -11.97 14.46
N SER A 176 -10.13 -11.08 15.29
CA SER A 176 -10.49 -9.65 15.23
C SER A 176 -10.05 -9.02 13.91
N THR A 177 -8.83 -9.35 13.43
CA THR A 177 -8.34 -8.88 12.14
C THR A 177 -9.22 -9.37 10.98
N LEU A 178 -9.63 -10.63 11.00
CA LEU A 178 -10.50 -11.23 9.97
C LEU A 178 -11.84 -10.51 9.86
N VAL A 179 -12.43 -10.14 11.00
CA VAL A 179 -13.74 -9.49 11.02
C VAL A 179 -13.65 -8.00 10.68
N ASN A 180 -12.65 -7.30 11.22
CA ASN A 180 -12.64 -5.84 11.19
C ASN A 180 -11.92 -5.22 9.98
N ARG A 181 -11.10 -5.98 9.25
CA ARG A 181 -10.21 -5.39 8.22
C ARG A 181 -10.96 -4.60 7.13
N SER A 182 -12.01 -5.18 6.56
CA SER A 182 -12.84 -4.51 5.56
C SER A 182 -13.72 -3.43 6.18
N LEU A 183 -14.21 -3.63 7.40
CA LEU A 183 -15.02 -2.63 8.11
C LEU A 183 -14.21 -1.37 8.42
N ASP A 184 -12.96 -1.51 8.83
CA ASP A 184 -12.05 -0.37 9.05
C ASP A 184 -11.81 0.42 7.74
N GLN A 185 -11.64 -0.28 6.60
CA GLN A 185 -11.47 0.36 5.30
C GLN A 185 -12.69 1.21 4.92
N LEU A 186 -13.90 0.67 5.11
CA LEU A 186 -15.15 1.38 4.81
C LEU A 186 -15.41 2.53 5.78
N PHE A 187 -15.12 2.35 7.07
CA PHE A 187 -15.24 3.40 8.06
C PHE A 187 -14.31 4.58 7.74
N VAL A 188 -13.03 4.32 7.43
CA VAL A 188 -12.10 5.38 7.06
C VAL A 188 -12.54 6.08 5.77
N LEU A 189 -13.11 5.36 4.80
CA LEU A 189 -13.70 5.98 3.61
C LEU A 189 -14.81 6.99 3.98
N GLU A 190 -15.68 6.62 4.93
CA GLU A 190 -16.77 7.49 5.38
C GLU A 190 -16.26 8.75 6.08
N GLU A 191 -15.32 8.59 7.03
CA GLU A 191 -14.71 9.72 7.74
C GLU A 191 -13.97 10.67 6.77
N MET A 192 -13.24 10.09 5.80
CA MET A 192 -12.59 10.88 4.75
C MET A 192 -13.62 11.62 3.87
N ALA A 193 -14.77 11.00 3.56
CA ALA A 193 -15.82 11.66 2.79
C ALA A 193 -16.43 12.84 3.55
N GLN A 194 -16.65 12.70 4.84
CA GLN A 194 -17.13 13.79 5.70
C GLN A 194 -16.11 14.92 5.74
N MET A 195 -14.84 14.63 5.98
CA MET A 195 -13.77 15.63 6.01
C MET A 195 -13.64 16.41 4.69
N ALA A 196 -13.90 15.77 3.55
CA ALA A 196 -13.86 16.43 2.25
C ALA A 196 -14.99 17.48 2.06
N THR A 197 -16.08 17.38 2.84
CA THR A 197 -17.29 18.18 2.66
C THR A 197 -17.62 19.14 3.81
N GLU A 198 -17.23 18.82 5.04
CA GLU A 198 -17.70 19.55 6.25
C GLU A 198 -16.99 20.87 6.55
N GLY A 199 -16.08 21.30 5.70
CA GLY A 199 -15.28 22.49 5.93
C GLY A 199 -13.97 22.19 6.67
N GLY A 200 -13.06 23.17 6.73
CA GLY A 200 -11.71 23.01 7.23
C GLY A 200 -10.67 22.92 6.13
N ASP A 201 -9.44 22.58 6.50
CA ASP A 201 -8.28 22.65 5.60
C ASP A 201 -8.38 21.74 4.35
N PHE A 202 -9.15 20.66 4.45
CA PHE A 202 -9.25 19.63 3.42
C PHE A 202 -10.56 19.64 2.65
N ALA A 203 -11.48 20.55 2.98
CA ALA A 203 -12.75 20.66 2.25
C ALA A 203 -12.52 21.00 0.78
N GLY A 204 -13.06 20.18 -0.12
CA GLY A 204 -12.89 20.32 -1.57
C GLY A 204 -11.53 19.90 -2.12
N LEU A 205 -10.57 19.48 -1.30
CA LEU A 205 -9.25 19.03 -1.77
C LEU A 205 -9.33 17.74 -2.57
N TYR A 206 -10.19 16.82 -2.18
CA TYR A 206 -10.33 15.50 -2.81
C TYR A 206 -11.78 15.05 -2.93
N ASP A 207 -12.00 14.11 -3.84
CA ASP A 207 -13.28 13.47 -4.10
C ASP A 207 -13.27 12.02 -3.55
N ALA A 208 -13.88 11.82 -2.40
CA ALA A 208 -14.06 10.48 -1.83
C ALA A 208 -15.06 9.61 -2.64
N GLY A 209 -15.85 10.18 -3.54
CA GLY A 209 -16.65 9.45 -4.52
C GLY A 209 -15.82 8.74 -5.60
N ASN A 210 -14.53 9.07 -5.69
CA ASN A 210 -13.57 8.52 -6.65
C ASN A 210 -12.36 7.94 -5.91
N THR A 211 -12.55 6.77 -5.27
CA THR A 211 -11.59 6.14 -4.36
C THR A 211 -10.97 4.87 -4.95
N GLY A 212 -9.66 4.71 -4.76
CA GLY A 212 -8.92 3.48 -4.94
C GLY A 212 -8.56 2.84 -3.60
N LEU A 213 -8.42 1.52 -3.56
CA LEU A 213 -8.04 0.78 -2.36
C LEU A 213 -6.76 -0.02 -2.62
N ILE A 214 -5.76 0.12 -1.77
CA ILE A 214 -4.51 -0.67 -1.81
C ILE A 214 -4.43 -1.51 -0.55
N GLY A 215 -4.26 -2.82 -0.70
CA GLY A 215 -4.10 -3.72 0.44
C GLY A 215 -2.88 -4.64 0.29
N TYR A 216 -2.11 -4.83 1.36
CA TYR A 216 -1.01 -5.78 1.40
C TYR A 216 -1.31 -6.94 2.36
N SER A 217 -1.10 -8.19 1.93
CA SER A 217 -1.30 -9.39 2.75
C SER A 217 -2.70 -9.42 3.38
N MET A 218 -2.84 -9.28 4.68
CA MET A 218 -4.14 -9.13 5.37
C MET A 218 -4.89 -7.85 4.96
N GLY A 219 -4.20 -6.78 4.57
CA GLY A 219 -4.82 -5.62 3.92
C GLY A 219 -5.44 -5.99 2.57
N GLY A 220 -4.77 -6.87 1.81
CA GLY A 220 -5.29 -7.46 0.58
C GLY A 220 -6.49 -8.36 0.82
N TYR A 221 -6.49 -9.17 1.90
CA TYR A 221 -7.66 -9.92 2.37
C TYR A 221 -8.87 -8.98 2.57
N GLY A 222 -8.67 -7.89 3.30
CA GLY A 222 -9.72 -6.89 3.50
C GLY A 222 -10.18 -6.27 2.18
N ALA A 223 -9.25 -5.94 1.28
CA ALA A 223 -9.57 -5.35 -0.02
C ALA A 223 -10.40 -6.29 -0.91
N ILE A 224 -10.15 -7.60 -0.88
CA ILE A 224 -10.97 -8.62 -1.57
C ILE A 224 -12.42 -8.57 -1.06
N ILE A 225 -12.61 -8.54 0.27
CA ILE A 225 -13.95 -8.48 0.89
C ILE A 225 -14.64 -7.15 0.56
N THR A 226 -13.94 -6.04 0.72
CA THR A 226 -14.46 -4.69 0.41
C THR A 226 -14.85 -4.55 -1.07
N ALA A 227 -14.13 -5.26 -1.95
CA ALA A 227 -14.45 -5.31 -3.38
C ALA A 227 -15.65 -6.21 -3.71
N GLY A 228 -16.18 -6.96 -2.75
CA GLY A 228 -17.34 -7.86 -2.92
C GLY A 228 -17.03 -9.36 -2.85
N GLY A 229 -15.78 -9.75 -2.61
CA GLY A 229 -15.42 -11.15 -2.42
C GLY A 229 -15.92 -11.72 -1.09
N GLY A 230 -16.87 -12.64 -1.11
CA GLY A 230 -17.47 -13.23 0.09
C GLY A 230 -16.72 -14.45 0.60
N VAL A 231 -16.60 -14.61 1.91
CA VAL A 231 -15.93 -15.77 2.53
C VAL A 231 -16.84 -17.00 2.51
N THR A 232 -16.22 -18.21 2.56
CA THR A 232 -16.95 -19.47 2.58
C THR A 232 -17.60 -19.73 3.95
N GLU A 233 -18.68 -20.52 3.98
CA GLU A 233 -19.29 -21.02 5.21
C GLU A 233 -18.27 -21.80 6.08
N ALA A 234 -17.39 -22.57 5.44
CA ALA A 234 -16.35 -23.33 6.14
C ALA A 234 -15.41 -22.41 6.92
N SER A 235 -15.00 -21.29 6.35
CA SER A 235 -14.10 -20.32 7.01
C SER A 235 -14.77 -19.60 8.18
N VAL A 236 -16.08 -19.37 8.13
CA VAL A 236 -16.86 -18.84 9.25
C VAL A 236 -16.81 -19.78 10.46
N GLY A 237 -16.73 -21.08 10.20
CA GLY A 237 -16.68 -22.12 11.25
C GLY A 237 -15.26 -22.43 11.76
N TYR A 238 -14.19 -21.77 11.30
CA TYR A 238 -12.82 -22.08 11.75
C TYR A 238 -12.62 -21.77 13.23
N PRO A 239 -12.08 -22.71 14.03
CA PRO A 239 -11.89 -22.51 15.49
C PRO A 239 -10.94 -21.33 15.83
N TRP A 240 -10.05 -20.99 14.91
CA TRP A 240 -9.10 -19.90 15.02
C TRP A 240 -9.58 -18.60 14.32
N GLY A 241 -10.77 -18.65 13.72
CA GLY A 241 -11.39 -17.53 13.01
C GLY A 241 -12.15 -16.58 13.93
N GLY A 242 -13.20 -15.97 13.42
CA GLY A 242 -14.08 -15.12 14.22
C GLY A 242 -14.87 -15.93 15.27
N PRO A 243 -14.79 -15.58 16.57
CA PRO A 243 -15.43 -16.35 17.63
C PRO A 243 -16.94 -16.42 17.40
N HIS A 244 -17.54 -17.58 17.68
CA HIS A 244 -18.98 -17.86 17.52
C HIS A 244 -19.57 -17.48 16.16
N GLY A 245 -18.74 -17.54 15.09
CA GLY A 245 -19.19 -17.26 13.74
C GLY A 245 -19.36 -15.76 13.44
N THR A 246 -18.71 -14.87 14.20
CA THR A 246 -18.74 -13.41 13.94
C THR A 246 -18.23 -13.04 12.54
N LEU A 247 -17.38 -13.88 11.92
CA LEU A 247 -16.96 -13.74 10.54
C LEU A 247 -18.11 -13.88 9.51
N GLY A 248 -19.25 -14.43 9.93
CA GLY A 248 -20.43 -14.62 9.07
C GLY A 248 -20.98 -13.34 8.44
N ILE A 249 -20.60 -12.16 8.98
CA ILE A 249 -20.93 -10.86 8.35
C ILE A 249 -20.32 -10.70 6.95
N HIS A 250 -19.24 -11.46 6.65
CA HIS A 250 -18.53 -11.46 5.36
C HIS A 250 -18.82 -12.71 4.53
N GLN A 251 -19.73 -13.60 5.00
CA GLN A 251 -20.06 -14.82 4.27
C GLN A 251 -20.74 -14.49 2.94
N ALA A 252 -20.28 -15.14 1.87
CA ALA A 252 -20.86 -15.00 0.53
C ALA A 252 -22.38 -15.21 0.57
N GLY A 253 -23.14 -14.29 -0.02
CA GLY A 253 -24.60 -14.33 -0.08
C GLY A 253 -25.33 -13.89 1.20
N SER A 254 -24.63 -13.59 2.32
CA SER A 254 -25.27 -13.00 3.50
C SER A 254 -25.76 -11.57 3.21
N GLU A 255 -26.83 -11.15 3.89
CA GLU A 255 -27.35 -9.79 3.76
C GLU A 255 -26.30 -8.73 4.11
N THR A 256 -25.54 -8.96 5.18
CA THR A 256 -24.48 -8.07 5.63
C THR A 256 -23.35 -7.95 4.61
N HIS A 257 -22.92 -9.08 4.02
CA HIS A 257 -21.87 -9.07 3.00
C HIS A 257 -22.33 -8.35 1.72
N ASN A 258 -23.55 -8.64 1.27
CA ASN A 258 -24.12 -8.03 0.07
C ASN A 258 -24.28 -6.50 0.18
N ALA A 259 -24.33 -5.97 1.40
CA ALA A 259 -24.43 -4.54 1.67
C ALA A 259 -23.06 -3.84 1.81
N LEU A 260 -21.93 -4.58 1.82
CA LEU A 260 -20.59 -4.02 2.01
C LEU A 260 -20.03 -3.25 0.80
N PRO A 261 -20.22 -3.70 -0.46
CA PRO A 261 -19.63 -3.01 -1.61
C PRO A 261 -20.07 -1.56 -1.68
N ASP A 262 -19.08 -0.66 -1.72
CA ASP A 262 -19.31 0.78 -1.76
C ASP A 262 -18.97 1.33 -3.15
N ALA A 263 -19.95 1.94 -3.82
CA ALA A 263 -19.80 2.46 -5.18
C ALA A 263 -18.77 3.60 -5.31
N ARG A 264 -18.32 4.19 -4.20
CA ARG A 264 -17.24 5.18 -4.17
C ARG A 264 -15.89 4.55 -4.48
N ILE A 265 -15.69 3.25 -4.19
CA ILE A 265 -14.47 2.53 -4.50
C ILE A 265 -14.53 2.04 -5.96
N LYS A 266 -13.63 2.54 -6.80
CA LYS A 266 -13.63 2.30 -8.25
C LYS A 266 -12.68 1.18 -8.68
N THR A 267 -11.63 0.95 -7.91
CA THR A 267 -10.60 -0.06 -8.21
C THR A 267 -9.83 -0.46 -6.96
N ALA A 268 -9.19 -1.63 -7.00
CA ALA A 268 -8.29 -2.03 -5.94
C ALA A 268 -6.96 -2.59 -6.46
N VAL A 269 -5.91 -2.48 -5.64
CA VAL A 269 -4.60 -3.11 -5.81
C VAL A 269 -4.34 -4.01 -4.61
N ALA A 270 -4.10 -5.30 -4.85
CA ALA A 270 -3.85 -6.30 -3.80
C ALA A 270 -2.44 -6.88 -3.94
N PHE A 271 -1.56 -6.54 -3.01
CA PHE A 271 -0.21 -7.12 -2.90
C PHE A 271 -0.27 -8.39 -2.05
N GLY A 272 0.07 -9.53 -2.61
CA GLY A 272 0.12 -10.81 -1.91
C GLY A 272 -1.11 -11.10 -1.02
N PRO A 273 -2.36 -10.92 -1.51
CA PRO A 273 -3.55 -11.05 -0.66
C PRO A 273 -3.63 -12.42 0.00
N TRP A 274 -3.77 -12.42 1.33
CA TRP A 274 -3.84 -13.63 2.13
C TRP A 274 -5.28 -14.19 2.16
N GLY A 275 -5.44 -15.51 2.27
CA GLY A 275 -6.70 -16.16 2.61
C GLY A 275 -7.10 -17.35 1.74
N MET A 276 -6.83 -17.33 0.43
CA MET A 276 -7.21 -18.43 -0.49
C MET A 276 -6.52 -19.75 -0.14
N ASN A 277 -5.25 -19.70 0.25
CA ASN A 277 -4.45 -20.86 0.68
C ASN A 277 -5.01 -21.57 1.92
N THR A 278 -5.90 -20.92 2.66
CA THR A 278 -6.57 -21.46 3.84
C THR A 278 -8.07 -21.66 3.63
N GLY A 279 -8.56 -21.54 2.39
CA GLY A 279 -9.93 -21.83 2.02
C GLY A 279 -10.95 -20.76 2.43
N PHE A 280 -10.51 -19.49 2.57
CA PHE A 280 -11.43 -18.38 2.88
C PHE A 280 -12.37 -18.08 1.72
N TRP A 281 -11.96 -18.35 0.49
CA TRP A 281 -12.79 -18.16 -0.68
C TRP A 281 -12.89 -19.41 -1.56
N ASP A 282 -13.96 -19.47 -2.31
CA ASP A 282 -14.16 -20.33 -3.46
C ASP A 282 -14.45 -19.48 -4.70
N ALA A 283 -14.71 -20.13 -5.82
CA ALA A 283 -15.00 -19.44 -7.09
C ALA A 283 -16.26 -18.57 -7.00
N ASP A 284 -17.28 -19.04 -6.30
CA ASP A 284 -18.57 -18.33 -6.16
C ASP A 284 -18.39 -17.07 -5.29
N GLY A 285 -17.66 -17.16 -4.18
CA GLY A 285 -17.36 -16.03 -3.32
C GLY A 285 -16.52 -14.97 -4.04
N LEU A 286 -15.50 -15.38 -4.81
CA LEU A 286 -14.65 -14.46 -5.57
C LEU A 286 -15.36 -13.86 -6.79
N ALA A 287 -16.34 -14.53 -7.37
CA ALA A 287 -17.20 -13.95 -8.41
C ALA A 287 -18.04 -12.77 -7.89
N GLY A 288 -18.17 -12.59 -6.58
CA GLY A 288 -18.78 -11.43 -5.95
C GLY A 288 -18.02 -10.11 -6.09
N ILE A 289 -16.74 -10.15 -6.50
CA ILE A 289 -15.93 -8.94 -6.73
C ILE A 289 -16.54 -8.11 -7.87
N GLN A 290 -16.69 -6.78 -7.63
CA GLN A 290 -17.44 -5.87 -8.49
C GLN A 290 -16.61 -4.77 -9.14
N ILE A 291 -15.32 -4.64 -8.80
CA ILE A 291 -14.43 -3.56 -9.25
C ILE A 291 -13.17 -4.13 -9.90
N PRO A 292 -12.57 -3.45 -10.90
CA PRO A 292 -11.31 -3.87 -11.50
C PRO A 292 -10.20 -4.00 -10.45
N MET A 293 -9.34 -5.04 -10.58
CA MET A 293 -8.28 -5.32 -9.62
C MET A 293 -6.92 -5.55 -10.27
N LEU A 294 -5.89 -4.94 -9.70
CA LEU A 294 -4.49 -5.28 -9.93
C LEU A 294 -3.97 -6.14 -8.78
N PHE A 295 -3.52 -7.34 -9.09
CA PHE A 295 -2.81 -8.21 -8.15
C PHE A 295 -1.31 -8.09 -8.37
N ILE A 296 -0.54 -8.06 -7.27
CA ILE A 296 0.93 -7.99 -7.31
C ILE A 296 1.46 -9.07 -6.37
N ALA A 297 2.35 -9.95 -6.85
CA ALA A 297 2.87 -11.05 -6.04
C ALA A 297 4.27 -11.50 -6.48
N GLY A 298 4.98 -12.15 -5.57
CA GLY A 298 6.16 -12.94 -5.87
C GLY A 298 5.81 -14.37 -6.23
N SER A 299 6.48 -14.97 -7.23
CA SER A 299 6.19 -16.34 -7.62
C SER A 299 6.63 -17.40 -6.62
N GLN A 300 7.35 -16.99 -5.57
CA GLN A 300 7.78 -17.83 -4.44
C GLN A 300 7.19 -17.32 -3.12
N ASP A 301 6.01 -16.66 -3.18
CA ASP A 301 5.27 -16.27 -1.97
C ASP A 301 4.94 -17.53 -1.15
N ASP A 302 5.54 -17.65 0.03
CA ASP A 302 5.40 -18.78 0.95
C ASP A 302 4.39 -18.51 2.09
N VAL A 303 3.84 -17.30 2.17
CA VAL A 303 2.86 -16.87 3.16
C VAL A 303 1.43 -16.97 2.60
N SER A 304 1.14 -16.25 1.53
CA SER A 304 -0.16 -16.29 0.84
C SER A 304 -0.25 -17.42 -0.17
N LEU A 305 0.85 -18.00 -0.54
CA LEU A 305 1.11 -18.92 -1.65
C LEU A 305 0.81 -18.29 -3.02
N TYR A 306 1.66 -18.56 -4.00
CA TYR A 306 1.46 -17.98 -5.32
C TYR A 306 0.36 -18.71 -6.10
N GLU A 307 0.56 -20.01 -6.45
CA GLU A 307 -0.36 -20.75 -7.31
C GLU A 307 -1.72 -21.01 -6.65
N ASN A 308 -1.72 -21.55 -5.42
CA ASN A 308 -2.92 -21.91 -4.66
C ASN A 308 -3.44 -20.75 -3.79
N GLY A 309 -2.89 -19.58 -3.94
CA GLY A 309 -3.21 -18.38 -3.19
C GLY A 309 -3.54 -17.21 -4.13
N VAL A 310 -2.57 -16.31 -4.34
CA VAL A 310 -2.80 -15.06 -5.11
C VAL A 310 -3.28 -15.34 -6.53
N ARG A 311 -2.66 -16.28 -7.24
CA ARG A 311 -3.06 -16.65 -8.60
C ARG A 311 -4.47 -17.24 -8.64
N ALA A 312 -4.81 -18.10 -7.67
CA ALA A 312 -6.15 -18.66 -7.58
C ALA A 312 -7.21 -17.59 -7.29
N ILE A 313 -6.92 -16.54 -6.50
CA ILE A 313 -7.82 -15.40 -6.34
C ILE A 313 -7.99 -14.66 -7.67
N TRP A 314 -6.88 -14.33 -8.35
CA TRP A 314 -6.91 -13.66 -9.64
C TRP A 314 -7.67 -14.46 -10.71
N ASP A 315 -7.49 -15.78 -10.76
CA ASP A 315 -8.21 -16.65 -11.70
C ASP A 315 -9.72 -16.59 -11.47
N ASN A 316 -10.16 -16.62 -10.23
CA ASN A 316 -11.58 -16.74 -9.85
C ASN A 316 -12.31 -15.39 -9.65
N ALA A 317 -11.63 -14.25 -9.65
CA ALA A 317 -12.26 -12.92 -9.70
C ALA A 317 -12.88 -12.67 -11.09
N SER A 318 -13.75 -13.57 -11.54
CA SER A 318 -14.12 -13.74 -12.96
C SER A 318 -14.99 -12.61 -13.52
N ASN A 319 -15.72 -11.89 -12.69
CA ASN A 319 -16.69 -10.89 -13.12
C ASN A 319 -16.12 -9.50 -13.38
N VAL A 320 -14.79 -9.31 -13.21
CA VAL A 320 -14.13 -8.01 -13.38
C VAL A 320 -12.87 -8.12 -14.26
N ASP A 321 -12.50 -7.01 -14.86
CA ASP A 321 -11.20 -6.85 -15.48
C ASP A 321 -10.12 -6.92 -14.40
N ARG A 322 -9.09 -7.73 -14.64
CA ARG A 322 -8.05 -7.95 -13.65
C ARG A 322 -6.68 -8.21 -14.27
N ALA A 323 -5.66 -7.72 -13.59
CA ALA A 323 -4.27 -7.92 -13.96
C ALA A 323 -3.48 -8.57 -12.82
N LEU A 324 -2.41 -9.29 -13.17
CA LEU A 324 -1.47 -9.90 -12.22
C LEU A 324 -0.04 -9.54 -12.64
N LEU A 325 0.62 -8.74 -11.81
CA LEU A 325 2.06 -8.49 -11.89
C LEU A 325 2.79 -9.49 -11.01
N THR A 326 3.70 -10.26 -11.59
CA THR A 326 4.49 -11.26 -10.88
C THR A 326 5.97 -10.91 -10.88
N TYR A 327 6.58 -10.86 -9.69
CA TYR A 327 8.03 -10.86 -9.51
C TYR A 327 8.53 -12.31 -9.51
N VAL A 328 9.19 -12.72 -10.59
CA VAL A 328 9.69 -14.10 -10.72
C VAL A 328 10.76 -14.36 -9.67
N ASN A 329 10.60 -15.43 -8.90
CA ASN A 329 11.41 -15.79 -7.72
C ASN A 329 11.33 -14.79 -6.55
N GLY A 330 10.44 -13.80 -6.57
CA GLY A 330 10.17 -12.95 -5.42
C GLY A 330 9.29 -13.68 -4.39
N GLY A 331 9.43 -13.31 -3.12
CA GLY A 331 8.66 -13.80 -1.98
C GLY A 331 7.43 -12.95 -1.68
N HIS A 332 6.93 -13.08 -0.44
CA HIS A 332 5.72 -12.39 0.02
C HIS A 332 5.82 -10.86 0.03
N ASN A 333 7.00 -10.30 0.26
CA ASN A 333 7.22 -8.86 0.38
C ASN A 333 7.30 -8.12 -0.98
N SER A 334 6.98 -8.77 -2.09
CA SER A 334 7.16 -8.24 -3.44
C SER A 334 6.49 -6.87 -3.65
N GLY A 335 7.28 -5.80 -3.52
CA GLY A 335 6.92 -4.42 -3.85
C GLY A 335 6.09 -3.67 -2.81
N ALA A 336 5.62 -4.31 -1.74
CA ALA A 336 4.75 -3.69 -0.75
C ALA A 336 5.48 -2.99 0.41
N PRO A 337 6.40 -3.62 1.17
CA PRO A 337 7.05 -2.95 2.29
C PRO A 337 8.01 -1.86 1.82
N MET A 338 8.10 -0.80 2.61
CA MET A 338 9.17 0.20 2.47
C MET A 338 10.56 -0.44 2.55
N PRO A 339 11.62 0.24 2.06
CA PRO A 339 12.99 -0.25 2.25
C PRO A 339 13.28 -0.51 3.73
N ALA A 340 13.98 -1.61 4.02
CA ALA A 340 14.29 -2.02 5.39
C ALA A 340 15.07 -0.93 6.14
N PRO A 341 14.53 -0.40 7.26
CA PRO A 341 15.30 0.50 8.11
C PRO A 341 16.58 -0.20 8.61
N LYS A 342 17.69 0.54 8.71
CA LYS A 342 18.97 -0.05 9.12
C LYS A 342 18.93 -0.72 10.49
N GLU A 343 18.09 -0.20 11.38
CA GLU A 343 17.87 -0.74 12.73
C GLU A 343 17.12 -2.07 12.70
N SER A 344 16.55 -2.50 11.57
CA SER A 344 15.86 -3.79 11.45
C SER A 344 16.81 -4.98 11.27
N TYR A 345 18.09 -4.75 10.91
CA TYR A 345 19.05 -5.82 10.61
C TYR A 345 19.62 -6.46 11.88
N TYR A 346 18.78 -7.19 12.60
CA TYR A 346 19.20 -7.99 13.75
C TYR A 346 18.24 -9.15 13.98
N PHE A 347 18.77 -10.25 14.53
CA PHE A 347 17.98 -11.38 14.98
C PHE A 347 17.32 -11.06 16.32
N ASN A 348 16.00 -11.20 16.39
CA ASN A 348 15.25 -11.00 17.64
C ASN A 348 15.01 -12.35 18.30
N GLU A 349 15.74 -12.65 19.37
CA GLU A 349 15.68 -13.92 20.11
C GLU A 349 14.25 -14.24 20.61
N SER A 350 13.48 -13.23 21.04
CA SER A 350 12.13 -13.45 21.55
C SER A 350 11.10 -13.74 20.46
N LYS A 351 11.37 -13.31 19.23
CA LYS A 351 10.51 -13.53 18.07
C LYS A 351 10.96 -14.74 17.23
N GLY A 352 12.25 -15.10 17.31
CA GLY A 352 12.83 -16.23 16.61
C GLY A 352 13.14 -16.00 15.12
N PHE A 353 13.25 -14.70 14.69
CA PHE A 353 13.56 -14.35 13.30
C PHE A 353 14.29 -12.99 13.20
N ASP A 354 14.92 -12.72 12.05
CA ASP A 354 15.49 -11.42 11.73
C ASP A 354 14.39 -10.40 11.44
N ILE A 355 14.42 -9.26 12.13
CA ILE A 355 13.40 -8.22 11.95
C ILE A 355 13.38 -7.68 10.51
N SER A 356 14.53 -7.66 9.83
CA SER A 356 14.65 -7.20 8.44
C SER A 356 13.91 -8.08 7.44
N GLU A 357 13.66 -9.37 7.73
CA GLU A 357 12.91 -10.28 6.85
C GLU A 357 11.51 -9.77 6.51
N HIS A 358 10.94 -8.94 7.37
CA HIS A 358 9.63 -8.32 7.14
C HIS A 358 9.64 -7.24 6.05
N TYR A 359 10.81 -6.72 5.68
CA TYR A 359 10.97 -5.60 4.74
C TYR A 359 11.78 -5.99 3.50
N THR A 360 12.47 -7.11 3.52
CA THR A 360 13.39 -7.54 2.47
C THR A 360 12.85 -8.73 1.69
N ASP A 361 13.48 -9.00 0.57
CA ASP A 361 13.28 -10.20 -0.24
C ASP A 361 14.64 -10.88 -0.44
N PRO A 362 14.75 -12.22 -0.36
CA PRO A 362 16.04 -12.91 -0.48
C PRO A 362 16.65 -12.87 -1.89
N VAL A 363 15.86 -12.54 -2.93
CA VAL A 363 16.27 -12.55 -4.33
C VAL A 363 16.28 -11.16 -4.94
N TRP A 364 15.29 -10.33 -4.57
CA TRP A 364 15.07 -9.03 -5.16
C TRP A 364 15.55 -7.89 -4.25
N ASP A 365 16.12 -6.85 -4.84
CA ASP A 365 16.36 -5.59 -4.17
C ASP A 365 15.03 -4.89 -3.86
N SER A 366 14.81 -4.51 -2.59
CA SER A 366 13.55 -3.92 -2.12
C SER A 366 13.24 -2.59 -2.81
N ALA A 367 14.24 -1.71 -2.99
CA ALA A 367 14.03 -0.43 -3.67
C ALA A 367 13.66 -0.64 -5.14
N ARG A 368 14.25 -1.64 -5.82
CA ARG A 368 13.87 -1.99 -7.19
C ARG A 368 12.43 -2.49 -7.25
N MET A 369 12.01 -3.35 -6.32
CA MET A 369 10.62 -3.83 -6.27
C MET A 369 9.66 -2.67 -6.00
N ASN A 370 9.98 -1.79 -5.07
CA ASN A 370 9.17 -0.61 -4.77
C ASN A 370 9.01 0.31 -6.00
N ASN A 371 10.09 0.57 -6.74
CA ASN A 371 10.02 1.40 -7.94
C ASN A 371 9.16 0.75 -9.04
N ILE A 372 9.25 -0.57 -9.22
CA ILE A 372 8.39 -1.30 -10.15
C ILE A 372 6.92 -1.21 -9.69
N ALA A 373 6.64 -1.43 -8.41
CA ALA A 373 5.29 -1.30 -7.85
C ALA A 373 4.73 0.12 -8.03
N GLN A 374 5.52 1.16 -7.75
CA GLN A 374 5.15 2.57 -7.98
C GLN A 374 4.74 2.83 -9.43
N HIS A 375 5.45 2.23 -10.40
CA HIS A 375 5.13 2.36 -11.82
C HIS A 375 3.78 1.73 -12.17
N PHE A 376 3.55 0.47 -11.80
CA PHE A 376 2.31 -0.23 -12.15
C PHE A 376 1.11 0.33 -11.39
N VAL A 377 1.27 0.64 -10.10
CA VAL A 377 0.20 1.25 -9.30
C VAL A 377 -0.17 2.62 -9.85
N THR A 378 0.80 3.44 -10.25
CA THR A 378 0.52 4.74 -10.90
C THR A 378 -0.27 4.54 -12.20
N ALA A 379 0.20 3.67 -13.11
CA ALA A 379 -0.50 3.40 -14.36
C ALA A 379 -1.93 2.91 -14.13
N TRP A 380 -2.12 2.02 -13.15
CA TRP A 380 -3.42 1.46 -12.79
C TRP A 380 -4.37 2.52 -12.21
N LEU A 381 -3.92 3.29 -11.23
CA LEU A 381 -4.74 4.32 -10.59
C LEU A 381 -5.06 5.46 -11.56
N ASP A 382 -4.10 5.96 -12.33
CA ASP A 382 -4.35 7.02 -13.31
C ASP A 382 -5.36 6.57 -14.37
N SER A 383 -5.30 5.32 -14.82
CA SER A 383 -6.26 4.77 -15.79
C SER A 383 -7.67 4.67 -15.21
N HIS A 384 -7.83 4.21 -13.95
CA HIS A 384 -9.14 3.90 -13.38
C HIS A 384 -9.77 5.06 -12.59
N LEU A 385 -8.97 5.94 -12.01
CA LEU A 385 -9.47 7.06 -11.20
C LEU A 385 -9.42 8.41 -11.92
N LYS A 386 -8.45 8.59 -12.84
CA LYS A 386 -8.34 9.84 -13.64
C LYS A 386 -8.81 9.66 -15.08
N GLY A 387 -9.06 8.42 -15.52
CA GLY A 387 -9.43 8.12 -16.90
C GLY A 387 -8.31 8.44 -17.90
N ASP A 388 -7.04 8.40 -17.46
CA ASP A 388 -5.88 8.75 -18.27
C ASP A 388 -5.52 7.62 -19.24
N ALA A 389 -5.97 7.76 -20.49
CA ALA A 389 -5.68 6.78 -21.55
C ALA A 389 -4.18 6.72 -21.92
N GLU A 390 -3.40 7.79 -21.71
CA GLU A 390 -1.96 7.77 -21.96
C GLU A 390 -1.22 6.89 -20.93
N LYS A 391 -1.76 6.78 -19.72
CA LYS A 391 -1.22 5.89 -18.69
C LYS A 391 -1.66 4.43 -18.90
N ALA A 392 -2.84 4.20 -19.47
CA ALA A 392 -3.30 2.84 -19.77
C ALA A 392 -2.34 2.06 -20.70
N VAL A 393 -1.63 2.74 -21.61
CA VAL A 393 -0.67 2.10 -22.52
C VAL A 393 0.54 1.46 -21.82
N TYR A 394 0.83 1.83 -20.56
CA TYR A 394 1.88 1.19 -19.75
C TYR A 394 1.44 -0.18 -19.20
N LEU A 395 0.16 -0.51 -19.34
CA LEU A 395 -0.44 -1.80 -18.97
C LEU A 395 -0.71 -2.71 -20.19
N GLU A 396 -0.41 -2.24 -21.41
CA GLU A 396 -0.51 -3.01 -22.66
C GLU A 396 0.82 -3.69 -22.97
N LEU A 397 1.13 -4.77 -22.24
CA LEU A 397 2.46 -5.39 -22.22
C LEU A 397 2.41 -6.84 -22.75
N THR A 398 3.54 -7.32 -23.26
CA THR A 398 3.74 -8.76 -23.46
C THR A 398 3.81 -9.44 -22.09
N GLU A 399 3.24 -10.66 -21.98
CA GLU A 399 3.11 -11.36 -20.70
C GLU A 399 4.45 -11.55 -19.97
N ASP A 400 5.47 -12.04 -20.69
CA ASP A 400 6.82 -12.26 -20.14
C ASP A 400 7.76 -11.13 -20.57
N SER A 401 8.22 -10.35 -19.61
CA SER A 401 9.17 -9.25 -19.85
C SER A 401 10.50 -9.72 -20.47
N ASN A 402 10.89 -10.98 -20.25
CA ASN A 402 12.11 -11.54 -20.86
C ASN A 402 11.97 -11.82 -22.37
N ALA A 403 10.74 -11.96 -22.86
CA ALA A 403 10.44 -12.13 -24.28
C ALA A 403 10.38 -10.79 -25.04
N GLY A 404 10.34 -9.66 -24.34
CA GLY A 404 10.27 -8.33 -24.94
C GLY A 404 11.50 -8.00 -25.79
N VAL A 405 11.28 -7.50 -27.00
CA VAL A 405 12.32 -7.13 -27.97
C VAL A 405 12.61 -5.64 -27.87
N TRP A 406 13.85 -5.30 -27.56
CA TRP A 406 14.34 -3.92 -27.61
C TRP A 406 14.87 -3.60 -29.01
N SER A 407 14.11 -2.91 -29.82
CA SER A 407 14.43 -2.53 -31.18
C SER A 407 14.15 -1.05 -31.44
N MET A 408 15.19 -0.23 -31.57
CA MET A 408 15.11 1.22 -31.68
C MET A 408 15.85 1.73 -32.92
N ASN A 409 15.34 2.81 -33.49
CA ASN A 409 16.05 3.59 -34.50
C ASN A 409 17.18 4.43 -33.86
N GLU A 410 18.07 4.99 -34.69
CA GLU A 410 19.15 5.85 -34.23
C GLU A 410 18.67 7.15 -33.55
N ASP A 411 17.48 7.61 -33.91
CA ASP A 411 16.82 8.80 -33.32
C ASP A 411 16.09 8.51 -32.00
N GLY A 412 16.14 7.25 -31.53
CA GLY A 412 15.47 6.83 -30.30
C GLY A 412 14.00 6.47 -30.43
N THR A 413 13.43 6.46 -31.65
CA THR A 413 12.08 5.97 -31.87
C THR A 413 12.00 4.43 -31.94
N ALA A 414 10.90 3.85 -31.52
CA ALA A 414 10.68 2.41 -31.59
C ALA A 414 10.53 1.94 -33.04
N LYS A 415 11.16 0.79 -33.38
CA LYS A 415 10.93 0.09 -34.65
C LYS A 415 9.64 -0.74 -34.56
N GLU A 416 9.16 -1.24 -35.70
CA GLU A 416 7.93 -2.03 -35.82
C GLU A 416 7.94 -3.30 -34.96
N ASP A 417 9.10 -3.92 -34.78
CA ASP A 417 9.30 -5.13 -33.98
C ASP A 417 9.60 -4.86 -32.51
N HIS A 418 9.60 -3.59 -32.07
CA HIS A 418 9.80 -3.24 -30.67
C HIS A 418 8.60 -3.69 -29.82
N SER A 419 8.86 -4.57 -28.85
CA SER A 419 7.84 -5.09 -27.92
C SER A 419 8.34 -5.08 -26.46
N TYR A 420 9.44 -4.36 -26.19
CA TYR A 420 9.93 -4.22 -24.82
C TYR A 420 8.95 -3.41 -23.98
N TRP A 421 8.82 -3.75 -22.71
CA TRP A 421 7.85 -3.13 -21.80
C TRP A 421 8.01 -1.60 -21.75
N LYS A 422 6.91 -0.91 -22.02
CA LYS A 422 6.88 0.56 -22.02
C LYS A 422 7.23 1.11 -20.63
N GLY A 423 8.02 2.17 -20.60
CA GLY A 423 8.50 2.81 -19.37
C GLY A 423 9.75 2.17 -18.76
N PHE A 424 10.22 1.04 -19.29
CA PHE A 424 11.44 0.36 -18.80
C PHE A 424 12.62 0.61 -19.73
N ALA A 425 13.76 1.02 -19.17
CA ALA A 425 15.01 1.06 -19.93
C ALA A 425 15.46 -0.36 -20.32
N LYS A 426 16.28 -0.47 -21.38
CA LYS A 426 16.75 -1.75 -21.90
C LYS A 426 17.33 -2.63 -20.78
N GLY A 427 16.77 -3.81 -20.61
CA GLY A 427 17.24 -4.82 -19.65
C GLY A 427 16.69 -4.66 -18.23
N THR A 428 15.94 -3.58 -17.92
CA THR A 428 15.48 -3.31 -16.54
C THR A 428 14.14 -3.98 -16.17
N ALA A 429 13.35 -4.44 -17.14
CA ALA A 429 12.10 -5.18 -16.89
C ALA A 429 12.31 -6.68 -16.58
N LYS A 430 13.53 -7.20 -16.65
CA LYS A 430 13.80 -8.64 -16.50
C LYS A 430 13.29 -9.21 -15.18
N GLY A 431 12.70 -10.40 -15.25
CA GLY A 431 12.19 -11.14 -14.09
C GLY A 431 10.76 -10.77 -13.72
N LEU A 432 10.02 -10.13 -14.62
CA LEU A 432 8.61 -9.78 -14.40
C LEU A 432 7.70 -10.52 -15.38
N LYS A 433 6.47 -10.80 -14.93
CA LYS A 433 5.34 -11.20 -15.78
C LYS A 433 4.17 -10.28 -15.51
N TYR A 434 3.38 -10.02 -16.55
CA TYR A 434 2.16 -9.24 -16.45
C TYR A 434 1.05 -9.91 -17.27
N GLU A 435 0.04 -10.39 -16.58
CA GLU A 435 -1.08 -11.13 -17.15
C GLU A 435 -2.39 -10.36 -16.97
N VAL A 436 -3.25 -10.38 -17.96
CA VAL A 436 -4.54 -9.66 -17.93
C VAL A 436 -5.66 -10.63 -18.29
N LYS A 437 -6.76 -10.57 -17.54
CA LYS A 437 -8.02 -11.24 -17.86
C LYS A 437 -9.15 -10.21 -17.86
N LYS A 438 -10.01 -10.33 -18.84
CA LYS A 438 -11.25 -9.57 -18.94
C LYS A 438 -12.35 -10.21 -18.09
N ALA A 439 -13.35 -9.40 -17.70
CA ALA A 439 -14.56 -9.92 -17.11
C ALA A 439 -15.18 -11.01 -17.98
N ALA A 440 -15.70 -12.06 -17.36
CA ALA A 440 -16.49 -13.08 -18.06
C ALA A 440 -17.73 -12.41 -18.67
N GLN A 441 -18.03 -12.76 -19.93
CA GLN A 441 -19.21 -12.25 -20.65
C GLN A 441 -20.47 -12.99 -20.24
#